data_88850b054d4de64ea9cc2de323e4f4ce
#
_entry.id   88850b054d4de64ea9cc2de323e4f4ce
#
_cell.length_a   1.000
_cell.length_b   1.000
_cell.length_c   1.000
_cell.angle_alpha   90.00
_cell.angle_beta   90.00
_cell.angle_gamma   90.00
#
_symmetry.space_group_name_H-M   'P 1'
#
loop_
_entity.id
_entity.type
_entity.pdbx_description
1 polymer ?
#
loop_
_entity_poly.entity_id
_entity_poly.type
_entity_poly.pdbx_seq_one_letter_code
_entity_poly.pdbx_strand_id
1 'polypeptide(L)'
;EIWEKAESQLRAVLESQDMEYELEAGDGAFYGPKIDFAFEDALGRKWDGPTVQLDFNMPERFELTYTGEDNEEHRPVMIHRALYGSYERFLMVLIEHFNGKFPPWLAPEQVRILPISDDLIPYAEEVADELDAALDEGRVCVRVVGNLTGHGPVRR
;
A
#
# COMPACT_ATOMS: atom_id res chain seq x y z
N GLU A 1 -20.27 -23.41 13.31
CA GLU A 1 -21.25 -22.36 13.67
C GLU A 1 -20.62 -20.96 13.61
N ILE A 2 -19.55 -20.65 14.40
CA ILE A 2 -18.86 -19.34 14.33
C ILE A 2 -18.21 -19.14 12.96
N TRP A 3 -17.53 -20.15 12.45
CA TRP A 3 -16.87 -20.13 11.15
C TRP A 3 -17.86 -19.89 10.00
N GLU A 4 -18.92 -20.64 9.95
CA GLU A 4 -19.99 -20.50 8.94
C GLU A 4 -20.63 -19.10 8.96
N LYS A 5 -20.83 -18.55 10.17
CA LYS A 5 -21.31 -17.18 10.34
C LYS A 5 -20.31 -16.17 9.78
N ALA A 6 -19.02 -16.35 10.06
CA ALA A 6 -17.97 -15.47 9.57
C ALA A 6 -17.84 -15.52 8.05
N GLU A 7 -17.85 -16.71 7.45
CA GLU A 7 -17.85 -16.86 5.98
C GLU A 7 -19.07 -16.20 5.34
N SER A 8 -20.25 -16.38 5.92
CA SER A 8 -21.46 -15.77 5.39
C SER A 8 -21.42 -14.24 5.47
N GLN A 9 -20.84 -13.69 6.53
CA GLN A 9 -20.66 -12.24 6.67
C GLN A 9 -19.64 -11.68 5.68
N LEU A 10 -18.50 -12.35 5.50
CA LEU A 10 -17.50 -11.94 4.49
C LEU A 10 -18.09 -11.97 3.08
N ARG A 11 -18.87 -12.99 2.75
CA ARG A 11 -19.58 -13.09 1.47
C ARG A 11 -20.58 -11.94 1.30
N ALA A 12 -21.39 -11.66 2.30
CA ALA A 12 -22.35 -10.56 2.27
C ALA A 12 -21.66 -9.20 2.05
N VAL A 13 -20.47 -8.99 2.61
CA VAL A 13 -19.68 -7.78 2.37
C VAL A 13 -19.25 -7.68 0.91
N LEU A 14 -18.71 -8.74 0.32
CA LEU A 14 -18.30 -8.75 -1.09
C LEU A 14 -19.49 -8.49 -2.02
N GLU A 15 -20.61 -9.15 -1.77
CA GLU A 15 -21.85 -8.96 -2.52
C GLU A 15 -22.39 -7.53 -2.39
N SER A 16 -22.30 -6.92 -1.21
CA SER A 16 -22.74 -5.53 -0.98
C SER A 16 -21.89 -4.49 -1.72
N GLN A 17 -20.66 -4.84 -2.09
CA GLN A 17 -19.74 -4.00 -2.86
C GLN A 17 -19.73 -4.34 -4.36
N ASP A 18 -20.63 -5.23 -4.81
CA ASP A 18 -20.72 -5.70 -6.19
C ASP A 18 -19.37 -6.26 -6.72
N MET A 19 -18.67 -6.97 -5.83
CA MET A 19 -17.35 -7.57 -6.15
C MET A 19 -17.53 -9.01 -6.61
N GLU A 20 -16.96 -9.33 -7.75
CA GLU A 20 -16.83 -10.72 -8.20
C GLU A 20 -15.80 -11.46 -7.34
N TYR A 21 -16.10 -12.68 -6.93
CA TYR A 21 -15.19 -13.50 -6.13
C TYR A 21 -15.29 -14.99 -6.47
N GLU A 22 -14.22 -15.70 -6.23
CA GLU A 22 -14.16 -17.16 -6.27
C GLU A 22 -14.10 -17.70 -4.83
N LEU A 23 -14.75 -18.83 -4.59
CA LEU A 23 -14.72 -19.48 -3.28
C LEU A 23 -13.69 -20.61 -3.29
N GLU A 24 -12.63 -20.45 -2.54
CA GLU A 24 -11.58 -21.45 -2.35
C GLU A 24 -11.79 -22.20 -1.03
N ALA A 25 -12.53 -23.30 -1.12
CA ALA A 25 -12.84 -24.12 0.06
C ALA A 25 -11.57 -24.79 0.60
N GLY A 26 -11.29 -24.58 1.89
CA GLY A 26 -10.15 -25.19 2.57
C GLY A 26 -8.86 -24.36 2.54
N ASP A 27 -8.84 -23.18 1.91
CA ASP A 27 -7.69 -22.28 1.88
C ASP A 27 -7.72 -21.23 3.02
N GLY A 28 -8.68 -21.30 3.92
CA GLY A 28 -8.75 -20.46 5.11
C GLY A 28 -7.56 -20.68 6.05
N ALA A 29 -7.18 -19.64 6.80
CA ALA A 29 -6.20 -19.79 7.87
C ALA A 29 -6.78 -20.63 9.01
N PHE A 30 -5.91 -21.28 9.80
CA PHE A 30 -6.38 -22.11 10.94
C PHE A 30 -7.15 -21.30 12.01
N TYR A 31 -6.99 -20.00 12.03
CA TYR A 31 -7.59 -19.06 12.98
C TYR A 31 -8.86 -18.37 12.46
N GLY A 32 -9.18 -18.49 11.18
CA GLY A 32 -10.39 -17.90 10.61
C GLY A 32 -10.41 -17.83 9.08
N PRO A 33 -11.57 -17.50 8.49
CA PRO A 33 -11.71 -17.27 7.06
C PRO A 33 -11.06 -15.95 6.63
N LYS A 34 -10.74 -15.86 5.35
CA LYS A 34 -10.03 -14.69 4.77
C LYS A 34 -10.62 -14.30 3.41
N ILE A 35 -10.36 -13.04 3.04
CA ILE A 35 -10.50 -12.54 1.67
C ILE A 35 -9.11 -12.20 1.18
N ASP A 36 -8.67 -12.83 0.11
CA ASP A 36 -7.43 -12.50 -0.59
C ASP A 36 -7.75 -11.79 -1.90
N PHE A 37 -7.00 -10.74 -2.19
CA PHE A 37 -7.10 -10.01 -3.45
C PHE A 37 -5.95 -10.44 -4.35
N ALA A 38 -6.28 -11.15 -5.42
CA ALA A 38 -5.31 -11.49 -6.45
C ALA A 38 -5.21 -10.38 -7.48
N PHE A 39 -4.02 -10.15 -7.98
CA PHE A 39 -3.78 -9.28 -9.14
C PHE A 39 -2.93 -9.99 -10.17
N GLU A 40 -3.06 -9.57 -11.42
CA GLU A 40 -2.36 -10.15 -12.54
C GLU A 40 -1.30 -9.19 -13.06
N ASP A 41 -0.09 -9.70 -13.31
CA ASP A 41 0.97 -8.91 -13.91
C ASP A 41 0.86 -8.85 -15.45
N ALA A 42 1.75 -8.09 -16.08
CA ALA A 42 1.76 -7.90 -17.53
C ALA A 42 2.00 -9.21 -18.34
N LEU A 43 2.45 -10.28 -17.69
CA LEU A 43 2.66 -11.59 -18.28
C LEU A 43 1.52 -12.58 -18.00
N GLY A 44 0.44 -12.14 -17.35
CA GLY A 44 -0.68 -12.98 -16.98
C GLY A 44 -0.43 -13.87 -15.76
N ARG A 45 0.58 -13.57 -14.94
CA ARG A 45 0.86 -14.32 -13.71
C ARG A 45 0.03 -13.74 -12.56
N LYS A 46 -0.67 -14.61 -11.84
CA LYS A 46 -1.43 -14.22 -10.64
C LYS A 46 -0.51 -14.10 -9.42
N TRP A 47 -0.73 -13.07 -8.63
CA TRP A 47 -0.02 -12.78 -7.40
C TRP A 47 -1.00 -12.48 -6.28
N ASP A 48 -0.73 -13.05 -5.09
CA ASP A 48 -1.47 -12.69 -3.88
C ASP A 48 -1.05 -11.28 -3.44
N GLY A 49 -2.02 -10.43 -3.28
CA GLY A 49 -1.86 -9.04 -2.89
C GLY A 49 -2.40 -8.74 -1.49
N PRO A 50 -3.29 -7.75 -1.37
CA PRO A 50 -3.96 -7.43 -0.12
C PRO A 50 -4.73 -8.62 0.45
N THR A 51 -4.85 -8.68 1.77
CA THR A 51 -5.68 -9.68 2.43
C THR A 51 -6.38 -9.09 3.64
N VAL A 52 -7.57 -9.61 3.93
CA VAL A 52 -8.32 -9.36 5.16
C VAL A 52 -8.62 -10.73 5.80
N GLN A 53 -8.15 -10.93 7.02
CA GLN A 53 -8.26 -12.22 7.71
C GLN A 53 -8.97 -12.04 9.05
N LEU A 54 -9.98 -12.85 9.32
CA LEU A 54 -10.59 -12.91 10.62
C LEU A 54 -9.83 -13.87 11.52
N ASP A 55 -9.68 -13.52 12.79
CA ASP A 55 -8.95 -14.33 13.77
C ASP A 55 -9.77 -14.42 15.07
N PHE A 56 -10.22 -15.62 15.35
CA PHE A 56 -10.94 -15.98 16.57
C PHE A 56 -10.02 -16.63 17.61
N ASN A 57 -8.83 -17.07 17.20
CA ASN A 57 -7.92 -17.85 18.02
C ASN A 57 -7.05 -16.96 18.94
N MET A 58 -6.47 -15.90 18.40
CA MET A 58 -5.61 -15.01 19.19
C MET A 58 -6.34 -14.30 20.34
N PRO A 59 -7.55 -13.74 20.10
CA PRO A 59 -8.33 -13.15 21.20
C PRO A 59 -8.66 -14.15 22.30
N GLU A 60 -8.89 -15.42 21.97
CA GLU A 60 -9.10 -16.46 22.95
C GLU A 60 -7.83 -16.80 23.73
N ARG A 61 -6.70 -16.99 23.05
CA ARG A 61 -5.40 -17.32 23.66
C ARG A 61 -4.85 -16.24 24.57
N PHE A 62 -5.09 -14.99 24.22
CA PHE A 62 -4.66 -13.83 25.01
C PHE A 62 -5.72 -13.38 26.03
N GLU A 63 -6.83 -14.10 26.13
CA GLU A 63 -7.93 -13.79 27.04
C GLU A 63 -8.42 -12.33 26.89
N LEU A 64 -8.39 -11.81 25.65
CA LEU A 64 -8.81 -10.44 25.36
C LEU A 64 -10.32 -10.29 25.58
N THR A 65 -10.70 -9.25 26.30
CA THR A 65 -12.10 -8.87 26.51
C THR A 65 -12.30 -7.38 26.26
N TYR A 66 -13.52 -6.99 25.96
CA TYR A 66 -13.97 -5.59 25.95
C TYR A 66 -15.32 -5.51 26.62
N THR A 67 -15.64 -4.35 27.23
CA THR A 67 -16.93 -4.10 27.80
C THR A 67 -17.89 -3.65 26.70
N GLY A 68 -18.96 -4.41 26.49
CA GLY A 68 -20.01 -4.10 25.53
C GLY A 68 -20.97 -2.99 26.01
N GLU A 69 -21.93 -2.63 25.16
CA GLU A 69 -22.99 -1.64 25.49
C GLU A 69 -23.90 -2.13 26.62
N ASP A 70 -23.96 -3.43 26.86
CA ASP A 70 -24.66 -4.11 27.94
C ASP A 70 -23.93 -4.09 29.28
N ASN A 71 -22.71 -3.49 29.33
CA ASN A 71 -21.78 -3.51 30.45
C ASN A 71 -21.26 -4.92 30.82
N GLU A 72 -21.39 -5.90 29.93
CA GLU A 72 -20.81 -7.23 30.07
C GLU A 72 -19.49 -7.35 29.33
N GLU A 73 -18.65 -8.30 29.75
CA GLU A 73 -17.41 -8.60 29.05
C GLU A 73 -17.63 -9.52 27.86
N HIS A 74 -17.18 -9.07 26.70
CA HIS A 74 -17.26 -9.82 25.44
C HIS A 74 -15.88 -10.11 24.89
N ARG A 75 -15.76 -11.21 24.15
CA ARG A 75 -14.55 -11.53 23.40
C ARG A 75 -14.54 -10.84 22.05
N PRO A 76 -13.49 -10.08 21.71
CA PRO A 76 -13.38 -9.46 20.40
C PRO A 76 -13.06 -10.48 19.31
N VAL A 77 -13.32 -10.12 18.08
CA VAL A 77 -12.75 -10.76 16.89
C VAL A 77 -11.62 -9.86 16.39
N MET A 78 -10.45 -10.46 16.12
CA MET A 78 -9.33 -9.71 15.57
C MET A 78 -9.40 -9.75 14.04
N ILE A 79 -9.13 -8.62 13.42
CA ILE A 79 -9.08 -8.49 11.96
C ILE A 79 -7.66 -8.13 11.57
N HIS A 80 -6.97 -9.04 10.90
CA HIS A 80 -5.67 -8.78 10.29
C HIS A 80 -5.87 -8.22 8.90
N ARG A 81 -5.14 -7.18 8.54
CA ARG A 81 -5.20 -6.56 7.24
C ARG A 81 -3.81 -6.28 6.69
N ALA A 82 -3.47 -6.89 5.58
CA ALA A 82 -2.33 -6.51 4.76
C ALA A 82 -2.82 -5.68 3.58
N LEU A 83 -2.19 -4.52 3.32
CA LEU A 83 -2.61 -3.61 2.24
C LEU A 83 -1.94 -3.93 0.91
N TYR A 84 -0.71 -4.42 0.94
CA TYR A 84 0.11 -4.63 -0.26
C TYR A 84 0.59 -6.09 -0.40
N GLY A 85 0.30 -6.96 0.55
CA GLY A 85 0.95 -8.26 0.66
C GLY A 85 2.44 -8.09 0.96
N SER A 86 3.33 -8.49 0.05
CA SER A 86 4.77 -8.19 0.13
C SER A 86 5.07 -6.88 -0.59
N TYR A 87 5.79 -5.96 0.06
CA TYR A 87 6.22 -4.69 -0.54
C TYR A 87 7.05 -4.91 -1.81
N GLU A 88 7.93 -5.90 -1.79
CA GLU A 88 8.82 -6.21 -2.91
C GLU A 88 8.02 -6.64 -4.14
N ARG A 89 7.05 -7.54 -3.95
CA ARG A 89 6.17 -8.00 -5.04
C ARG A 89 5.29 -6.88 -5.56
N PHE A 90 4.70 -6.11 -4.65
CA PHE A 90 3.86 -4.97 -5.03
C PHE A 90 4.64 -3.95 -5.84
N LEU A 91 5.84 -3.56 -5.39
CA LEU A 91 6.71 -2.63 -6.12
C LEU A 91 7.14 -3.19 -7.47
N MET A 92 7.47 -4.49 -7.55
CA MET A 92 7.81 -5.15 -8.81
C MET A 92 6.69 -5.00 -9.85
N VAL A 93 5.46 -5.36 -9.46
CA VAL A 93 4.30 -5.29 -10.36
C VAL A 93 3.96 -3.84 -10.70
N LEU A 94 4.09 -2.92 -9.74
CA LEU A 94 3.86 -1.50 -9.95
C LEU A 94 4.85 -0.90 -10.97
N ILE A 95 6.13 -1.22 -10.84
CA ILE A 95 7.18 -0.80 -11.79
C ILE A 95 6.90 -1.37 -13.18
N GLU A 96 6.52 -2.64 -13.26
CA GLU A 96 6.18 -3.30 -14.50
C GLU A 96 4.94 -2.68 -15.16
N HIS A 97 3.87 -2.45 -14.39
CA HIS A 97 2.63 -1.83 -14.84
C HIS A 97 2.84 -0.45 -15.48
N PHE A 98 3.62 0.41 -14.81
CA PHE A 98 3.94 1.74 -15.32
C PHE A 98 5.14 1.76 -16.28
N ASN A 99 5.79 0.62 -16.52
CA ASN A 99 7.05 0.55 -17.28
C ASN A 99 8.10 1.55 -16.77
N GLY A 100 8.18 1.74 -15.46
CA GLY A 100 9.02 2.71 -14.78
C GLY A 100 8.61 4.19 -14.94
N LYS A 101 7.54 4.48 -15.68
CA LYS A 101 7.03 5.83 -15.93
C LYS A 101 5.89 6.15 -14.97
N PHE A 102 6.23 6.34 -13.72
CA PHE A 102 5.26 6.65 -12.69
C PHE A 102 4.54 7.98 -12.93
N PRO A 103 3.25 8.06 -12.58
CA PRO A 103 2.58 9.35 -12.51
C PRO A 103 3.24 10.25 -11.45
N PRO A 104 3.17 11.58 -11.55
CA PRO A 104 3.88 12.49 -10.65
C PRO A 104 3.65 12.22 -9.16
N TRP A 105 2.42 11.88 -8.76
CA TRP A 105 2.07 11.61 -7.36
C TRP A 105 2.68 10.32 -6.79
N LEU A 106 3.21 9.44 -7.64
CA LEU A 106 3.83 8.17 -7.27
C LEU A 106 5.34 8.16 -7.60
N ALA A 107 5.80 9.09 -8.42
CA ALA A 107 7.20 9.17 -8.80
C ALA A 107 8.07 9.53 -7.57
N PRO A 108 9.23 8.85 -7.37
CA PRO A 108 10.13 9.19 -6.28
C PRO A 108 10.81 10.56 -6.46
N GLU A 109 10.84 11.07 -7.67
CA GLU A 109 11.32 12.40 -8.04
C GLU A 109 10.36 12.99 -9.07
N GLN A 110 9.71 14.10 -8.76
CA GLN A 110 8.70 14.73 -9.61
C GLN A 110 9.29 15.71 -10.59
N VAL A 111 10.29 16.47 -10.14
CA VAL A 111 10.95 17.51 -10.94
C VAL A 111 12.46 17.37 -10.85
N ARG A 112 13.11 17.40 -11.99
CA ARG A 112 14.57 17.44 -12.10
C ARG A 112 15.00 18.67 -12.89
N ILE A 113 15.82 19.52 -12.29
CA ILE A 113 16.36 20.73 -12.92
C ILE A 113 17.79 20.42 -13.37
N LEU A 114 18.04 20.63 -14.65
CA LEU A 114 19.31 20.34 -15.30
C LEU A 114 19.93 21.65 -15.82
N PRO A 115 20.78 22.34 -15.04
CA PRO A 115 21.50 23.52 -15.54
C PRO A 115 22.45 23.12 -16.68
N ILE A 116 22.47 23.90 -17.75
CA ILE A 116 23.29 23.59 -18.92
C ILE A 116 24.77 24.00 -18.74
N SER A 117 25.09 24.77 -17.69
CA SER A 117 26.44 25.16 -17.31
C SER A 117 26.50 25.40 -15.81
N ASP A 118 27.72 25.35 -15.23
CA ASP A 118 27.93 25.49 -13.78
C ASP A 118 27.57 26.87 -13.23
N ASP A 119 27.71 27.91 -14.03
CA ASP A 119 27.33 29.29 -13.69
C ASP A 119 25.80 29.46 -13.55
N LEU A 120 25.00 28.53 -14.08
CA LEU A 120 23.55 28.51 -13.92
C LEU A 120 23.05 27.70 -12.70
N ILE A 121 23.96 27.08 -11.95
CA ILE A 121 23.57 26.29 -10.75
C ILE A 121 22.86 27.19 -9.73
N PRO A 122 23.32 28.42 -9.39
CA PRO A 122 22.60 29.25 -8.43
C PRO A 122 21.17 29.58 -8.87
N TYR A 123 20.95 29.83 -10.16
CA TYR A 123 19.62 30.07 -10.70
C TYR A 123 18.74 28.78 -10.64
N ALA A 124 19.33 27.62 -10.92
CA ALA A 124 18.63 26.36 -10.81
C ALA A 124 18.21 26.05 -9.35
N GLU A 125 19.04 26.43 -8.38
CA GLU A 125 18.71 26.33 -6.95
C GLU A 125 17.58 27.27 -6.55
N GLU A 126 17.59 28.52 -7.04
CA GLU A 126 16.50 29.48 -6.82
C GLU A 126 15.16 28.94 -7.36
N VAL A 127 15.16 28.39 -8.58
CA VAL A 127 13.97 27.75 -9.17
C VAL A 127 13.52 26.55 -8.34
N ALA A 128 14.44 25.73 -7.80
CA ALA A 128 14.11 24.62 -6.95
C ALA A 128 13.45 25.08 -5.64
N ASP A 129 13.99 26.10 -5.00
CA ASP A 129 13.45 26.67 -3.76
C ASP A 129 12.04 27.28 -3.98
N GLU A 130 11.80 27.92 -5.13
CA GLU A 130 10.48 28.44 -5.50
C GLU A 130 9.46 27.31 -5.74
N LEU A 131 9.88 26.21 -6.38
CA LEU A 131 9.03 25.05 -6.60
C LEU A 131 8.70 24.34 -5.29
N ASP A 132 9.68 24.15 -4.40
CA ASP A 132 9.47 23.54 -3.09
C ASP A 132 8.51 24.39 -2.23
N ALA A 133 8.61 25.72 -2.32
CA ALA A 133 7.72 26.64 -1.61
C ALA A 133 6.29 26.65 -2.19
N ALA A 134 6.14 26.47 -3.51
CA ALA A 134 4.85 26.48 -4.19
C ALA A 134 4.09 25.14 -4.11
N LEU A 135 4.81 24.04 -3.94
CA LEU A 135 4.29 22.68 -3.94
C LEU A 135 4.35 22.14 -2.51
N ASP A 136 3.28 22.28 -1.78
CA ASP A 136 2.98 21.82 -0.42
C ASP A 136 4.08 20.96 0.26
N GLU A 137 4.75 21.49 1.27
CA GLU A 137 5.95 20.94 1.94
C GLU A 137 5.92 19.41 2.10
N GLY A 138 6.85 18.73 1.42
CA GLY A 138 7.09 17.28 1.58
C GLY A 138 6.34 16.36 0.62
N ARG A 139 5.53 16.89 -0.31
CA ARG A 139 4.81 16.08 -1.32
C ARG A 139 5.50 16.02 -2.68
N VAL A 140 6.44 16.88 -2.95
CA VAL A 140 7.15 16.95 -4.22
C VAL A 140 8.65 16.92 -3.96
N CYS A 141 9.36 16.05 -4.66
CA CYS A 141 10.81 15.99 -4.63
C CYS A 141 11.36 16.76 -5.83
N VAL A 142 11.99 17.88 -5.58
CA VAL A 142 12.70 18.66 -6.60
C VAL A 142 14.19 18.39 -6.48
N ARG A 143 14.85 18.10 -7.58
CA ARG A 143 16.28 17.80 -7.61
C ARG A 143 17.01 18.66 -8.62
N VAL A 144 18.04 19.38 -8.14
CA VAL A 144 19.03 20.03 -9.01
C VAL A 144 20.19 19.06 -9.25
N VAL A 145 20.47 18.75 -10.49
CA VAL A 145 21.62 17.91 -10.87
C VAL A 145 22.71 18.83 -11.42
N GLY A 146 23.66 19.19 -10.58
CA GLY A 146 24.91 19.81 -11.03
C GLY A 146 25.71 18.85 -11.88
N ASN A 147 26.55 19.39 -12.75
CA ASN A 147 27.41 18.78 -13.77
C ASN A 147 27.40 17.24 -13.85
N LEU A 148 27.08 16.67 -15.01
CA LEU A 148 26.95 15.22 -15.31
C LEU A 148 28.18 14.34 -14.94
N THR A 149 29.26 14.92 -14.43
CA THR A 149 30.51 14.26 -14.07
C THR A 149 30.79 14.14 -12.56
N GLY A 150 29.92 14.67 -11.70
CA GLY A 150 30.16 14.67 -10.25
C GLY A 150 28.90 14.45 -9.44
N HIS A 151 29.04 13.71 -8.34
CA HIS A 151 28.02 13.47 -7.34
C HIS A 151 27.69 14.76 -6.60
N GLY A 152 26.72 15.54 -7.08
CA GLY A 152 26.18 16.69 -6.36
C GLY A 152 25.41 16.24 -5.12
N PRO A 153 25.35 17.08 -4.06
CA PRO A 153 24.61 16.74 -2.85
C PRO A 153 23.12 16.61 -3.16
N VAL A 154 22.54 15.48 -2.74
CA VAL A 154 21.11 15.24 -2.74
C VAL A 154 20.54 16.06 -1.58
N ARG A 155 19.82 17.16 -1.85
CA ARG A 155 18.92 17.74 -0.86
C ARG A 155 17.70 16.82 -0.72
N ARG A 156 17.42 16.43 0.52
CA ARG A 156 16.23 15.66 0.91
C ARG A 156 15.18 16.61 1.36
#